data_b4078c2fbd75152b938d5538700eaff9
#
_entry.id   b4078c2fbd75152b938d5538700eaff9
#
_cell.length_a   1.000
_cell.length_b   1.000
_cell.length_c   1.000
_cell.angle_alpha   90.00
_cell.angle_beta   90.00
_cell.angle_gamma   90.00
#
_symmetry.space_group_name_H-M   'P 1'
#
loop_
_entity.id
_entity.type
_entity.pdbx_description
1 polymer ?
#
loop_
_entity_poly.entity_id
_entity_poly.type
_entity_poly.pdbx_seq_one_letter_code
_entity_poly.pdbx_strand_id
1 'polypeptide(L)'
;MDLDLAQVRAFVVAAEELHFGRAAGRLGISQQGLSKRVARLEAALGVRLLERDARGVGLTRAGRRFLEPARRVLAQGERAVASVQGAGRPLRVDVWGHLYAPMRTLARAVDAAPGLEVEPVPGRDLPSVAAALLRGESDAGFGRVHALPDGADAGLTHRLVRLEPVDALLSADHPLAGRDTLSPAELRGSVLRYPAAVDRLDFLTRFAARFGIADRVGSTNLGLEHFVDQVRTDPTCFSLVPADGPLPDRPGVRTVPLAGPTPLYAWSLLWRADAGTDPHPRLEQLLEAFTTEAARSRWLEYDPARDWLPDADEAALTPPGPGTRAPRSPAPPPVGRGSRTSAG
;
A
#
# COMPACT_ATOMS: atom_id res chain seq x y z
N MET A 1 20.95 6.73 29.52
CA MET A 1 19.87 5.72 29.59
C MET A 1 20.01 4.86 28.34
N ASP A 2 20.20 3.56 28.50
CA ASP A 2 20.40 2.67 27.38
C ASP A 2 19.12 1.85 27.14
N LEU A 3 18.68 1.78 25.89
CA LEU A 3 17.54 0.99 25.47
C LEU A 3 17.98 -0.40 25.07
N ASP A 4 17.48 -1.42 25.75
CA ASP A 4 17.65 -2.82 25.36
C ASP A 4 16.62 -3.17 24.25
N LEU A 5 17.12 -3.50 23.05
CA LEU A 5 16.27 -3.83 21.91
C LEU A 5 15.36 -5.05 22.14
N ALA A 6 15.79 -6.02 22.98
CA ALA A 6 14.94 -7.16 23.31
C ALA A 6 13.74 -6.75 24.20
N GLN A 7 13.91 -5.74 25.06
CA GLN A 7 12.82 -5.18 25.85
C GLN A 7 11.89 -4.32 24.99
N VAL A 8 12.46 -3.53 24.07
CA VAL A 8 11.68 -2.73 23.10
C VAL A 8 10.83 -3.65 22.22
N ARG A 9 11.41 -4.74 21.71
CA ARG A 9 10.69 -5.75 20.91
C ARG A 9 9.56 -6.41 21.71
N ALA A 10 9.80 -6.74 22.97
CA ALA A 10 8.80 -7.30 23.86
C ALA A 10 7.59 -6.35 24.02
N PHE A 11 7.83 -5.06 24.17
CA PHE A 11 6.76 -4.05 24.25
C PHE A 11 6.01 -3.93 22.91
N VAL A 12 6.69 -3.82 21.77
CA VAL A 12 6.05 -3.66 20.46
C VAL A 12 5.13 -4.84 20.16
N VAL A 13 5.61 -6.08 20.34
CA VAL A 13 4.80 -7.28 20.09
C VAL A 13 3.63 -7.39 21.08
N ALA A 14 3.82 -7.02 22.35
CA ALA A 14 2.73 -7.00 23.32
C ALA A 14 1.66 -5.94 22.98
N ALA A 15 2.07 -4.80 22.43
CA ALA A 15 1.20 -3.73 21.95
C ALA A 15 0.38 -4.11 20.71
N GLU A 16 0.94 -4.94 19.83
CA GLU A 16 0.28 -5.44 18.63
C GLU A 16 -0.74 -6.54 18.94
N GLU A 17 -0.34 -7.48 19.80
CA GLU A 17 -1.19 -8.62 20.16
C GLU A 17 -2.27 -8.28 21.20
N LEU A 18 -2.07 -7.23 21.97
CA LEU A 18 -2.92 -6.86 23.12
C LEU A 18 -3.21 -8.06 24.05
N HIS A 19 -2.32 -9.07 24.04
CA HIS A 19 -2.43 -10.29 24.80
C HIS A 19 -1.06 -10.90 25.08
N PHE A 20 -0.64 -10.94 26.35
CA PHE A 20 0.70 -11.39 26.74
C PHE A 20 1.02 -12.84 26.34
N GLY A 21 0.05 -13.75 26.37
CA GLY A 21 0.27 -15.14 25.96
C GLY A 21 0.55 -15.27 24.47
N ARG A 22 -0.22 -14.61 23.60
CA ARG A 22 0.03 -14.59 22.15
C ARG A 22 1.35 -13.91 21.82
N ALA A 23 1.62 -12.76 22.43
CA ALA A 23 2.88 -12.05 22.25
C ALA A 23 4.10 -12.88 22.65
N ALA A 24 4.02 -13.62 23.76
CA ALA A 24 5.07 -14.52 24.21
C ALA A 24 5.28 -15.69 23.23
N GLY A 25 4.19 -16.30 22.73
CA GLY A 25 4.25 -17.34 21.71
C GLY A 25 4.90 -16.85 20.41
N ARG A 26 4.54 -15.65 19.95
CA ARG A 26 5.14 -15.02 18.77
C ARG A 26 6.64 -14.76 18.91
N LEU A 27 7.11 -14.48 20.14
CA LEU A 27 8.54 -14.26 20.44
C LEU A 27 9.30 -15.52 20.85
N GLY A 28 8.65 -16.67 20.94
CA GLY A 28 9.28 -17.92 21.37
C GLY A 28 9.78 -17.89 22.82
N ILE A 29 9.15 -17.11 23.71
CA ILE A 29 9.54 -16.98 25.13
C ILE A 29 8.34 -17.27 26.05
N SER A 30 8.62 -17.46 27.33
CA SER A 30 7.54 -17.60 28.33
C SER A 30 6.81 -16.27 28.57
N GLN A 31 5.53 -16.34 28.94
CA GLN A 31 4.74 -15.15 29.28
C GLN A 31 5.36 -14.38 30.47
N GLN A 32 5.97 -15.06 31.42
CA GLN A 32 6.72 -14.41 32.51
C GLN A 32 7.97 -13.67 31.98
N GLY A 33 8.69 -14.27 31.02
CA GLY A 33 9.82 -13.65 30.35
C GLY A 33 9.43 -12.37 29.61
N LEU A 34 8.31 -12.40 28.87
CA LEU A 34 7.76 -11.23 28.22
C LEU A 34 7.39 -10.14 29.22
N SER A 35 6.63 -10.48 30.25
CA SER A 35 6.20 -9.54 31.29
C SER A 35 7.39 -8.87 31.99
N LYS A 36 8.45 -9.65 32.29
CA LYS A 36 9.69 -9.14 32.88
C LYS A 36 10.45 -8.18 31.96
N ARG A 37 10.50 -8.45 30.65
CA ARG A 37 11.13 -7.56 29.68
C ARG A 37 10.39 -6.24 29.57
N VAL A 38 9.05 -6.26 29.46
CA VAL A 38 8.22 -5.05 29.43
C VAL A 38 8.38 -4.24 30.72
N ALA A 39 8.31 -4.88 31.88
CA ALA A 39 8.47 -4.19 33.16
C ALA A 39 9.85 -3.51 33.31
N ARG A 40 10.93 -4.14 32.81
CA ARG A 40 12.25 -3.51 32.79
C ARG A 40 12.33 -2.28 31.89
N LEU A 41 11.69 -2.33 30.70
CA LEU A 41 11.59 -1.18 29.83
C LEU A 41 10.82 -0.03 30.49
N GLU A 42 9.67 -0.32 31.10
CA GLU A 42 8.87 0.66 31.83
C GLU A 42 9.65 1.30 32.98
N ALA A 43 10.39 0.48 33.73
CA ALA A 43 11.26 0.96 34.80
C ALA A 43 12.40 1.86 34.30
N ALA A 44 13.03 1.50 33.18
CA ALA A 44 14.07 2.31 32.54
C ALA A 44 13.53 3.65 32.02
N LEU A 45 12.29 3.67 31.51
CA LEU A 45 11.62 4.88 31.02
C LEU A 45 10.94 5.70 32.13
N GLY A 46 10.77 5.13 33.32
CA GLY A 46 10.06 5.75 34.45
C GLY A 46 8.55 5.92 34.23
N VAL A 47 7.97 5.25 33.22
CA VAL A 47 6.54 5.36 32.88
C VAL A 47 5.98 4.00 32.46
N ARG A 48 4.71 3.77 32.76
CA ARG A 48 4.00 2.61 32.24
C ARG A 48 3.60 2.80 30.78
N LEU A 49 3.86 1.79 29.95
CA LEU A 49 3.50 1.75 28.52
C LEU A 49 2.25 0.91 28.27
N LEU A 50 2.05 -0.14 29.09
CA LEU A 50 0.88 -1.02 29.01
C LEU A 50 0.06 -0.94 30.31
N GLU A 51 -1.25 -1.04 30.16
CA GLU A 51 -2.21 -1.15 31.27
C GLU A 51 -2.99 -2.46 31.13
N ARG A 52 -3.42 -2.98 32.29
CA ARG A 52 -4.26 -4.18 32.39
C ARG A 52 -5.54 -3.79 33.10
N ASP A 53 -6.65 -4.01 32.46
CA ASP A 53 -7.97 -3.84 33.04
C ASP A 53 -8.80 -5.13 32.88
N ALA A 54 -10.06 -5.10 33.32
CA ALA A 54 -10.98 -6.23 33.22
C ALA A 54 -11.27 -6.65 31.73
N ARG A 55 -10.92 -5.82 30.73
CA ARG A 55 -11.10 -6.08 29.31
C ARG A 55 -9.83 -6.63 28.64
N GLY A 56 -8.70 -6.64 29.34
CA GLY A 56 -7.43 -7.18 28.82
C GLY A 56 -6.24 -6.24 28.95
N VAL A 57 -5.38 -6.26 27.94
CA VAL A 57 -4.17 -5.44 27.85
C VAL A 57 -4.40 -4.29 26.89
N GLY A 58 -4.09 -3.06 27.32
CA GLY A 58 -4.20 -1.86 26.52
C GLY A 58 -2.92 -1.03 26.56
N LEU A 59 -2.80 -0.07 25.63
CA LEU A 59 -1.72 0.92 25.62
C LEU A 59 -2.11 2.12 26.50
N THR A 60 -1.20 2.53 27.38
CA THR A 60 -1.31 3.83 28.04
C THR A 60 -1.11 4.99 27.05
N ARG A 61 -1.33 6.23 27.46
CA ARG A 61 -0.99 7.41 26.64
C ARG A 61 0.51 7.45 26.30
N ALA A 62 1.37 7.07 27.24
CA ALA A 62 2.81 6.97 27.03
C ALA A 62 3.14 5.83 26.05
N GLY A 63 2.48 4.67 26.16
CA GLY A 63 2.65 3.54 25.25
C GLY A 63 2.28 3.88 23.81
N ARG A 64 1.16 4.56 23.59
CA ARG A 64 0.77 5.04 22.25
C ARG A 64 1.82 6.00 21.63
N ARG A 65 2.39 6.90 22.43
CA ARG A 65 3.43 7.83 21.98
C ARG A 65 4.77 7.11 21.72
N PHE A 66 5.08 6.08 22.47
CA PHE A 66 6.35 5.36 22.37
C PHE A 66 6.34 4.29 21.27
N LEU A 67 5.19 3.77 20.86
CA LEU A 67 5.06 2.64 19.93
C LEU A 67 5.77 2.89 18.59
N GLU A 68 5.47 4.00 17.93
CA GLU A 68 6.09 4.32 16.63
C GLU A 68 7.61 4.60 16.71
N PRO A 69 8.10 5.39 17.68
CA PRO A 69 9.56 5.48 17.94
C PRO A 69 10.21 4.13 18.21
N ALA A 70 9.57 3.25 18.99
CA ALA A 70 10.07 1.92 19.31
C ALA A 70 10.24 1.03 18.06
N ARG A 71 9.24 1.03 17.18
CA ARG A 71 9.30 0.33 15.88
C ARG A 71 10.47 0.81 15.03
N ARG A 72 10.68 2.13 14.95
CA ARG A 72 11.81 2.71 14.20
C ARG A 72 13.16 2.26 14.74
N VAL A 73 13.33 2.24 16.05
CA VAL A 73 14.58 1.79 16.70
C VAL A 73 14.85 0.32 16.37
N LEU A 74 13.84 -0.55 16.45
CA LEU A 74 13.98 -1.98 16.08
C LEU A 74 14.37 -2.16 14.63
N ALA A 75 13.69 -1.48 13.72
CA ALA A 75 13.99 -1.53 12.29
C ALA A 75 15.40 -1.01 11.99
N GLN A 76 15.88 0.03 12.70
CA GLN A 76 17.25 0.52 12.55
C GLN A 76 18.27 -0.50 13.08
N GLY A 77 17.99 -1.16 14.20
CA GLY A 77 18.84 -2.24 14.72
C GLY A 77 18.96 -3.41 13.75
N GLU A 78 17.86 -3.82 13.13
CA GLU A 78 17.86 -4.87 12.11
C GLU A 78 18.65 -4.47 10.87
N ARG A 79 18.56 -3.22 10.43
CA ARG A 79 19.39 -2.68 9.34
C ARG A 79 20.87 -2.68 9.68
N ALA A 80 21.23 -2.27 10.89
CA ALA A 80 22.64 -2.29 11.34
C ALA A 80 23.21 -3.71 11.31
N VAL A 81 22.44 -4.71 11.74
CA VAL A 81 22.85 -6.14 11.64
C VAL A 81 22.96 -6.56 10.17
N ALA A 82 21.97 -6.23 9.35
CA ALA A 82 21.96 -6.56 7.92
C ALA A 82 23.17 -5.96 7.16
N SER A 83 23.59 -4.75 7.52
CA SER A 83 24.72 -4.08 6.87
C SER A 83 26.06 -4.81 7.01
N VAL A 84 26.24 -5.60 8.09
CA VAL A 84 27.45 -6.38 8.34
C VAL A 84 27.31 -7.84 7.95
N GLN A 85 26.10 -8.35 7.82
CA GLN A 85 25.82 -9.74 7.40
C GLN A 85 25.83 -9.92 5.88
N GLY A 86 25.95 -8.84 5.11
CA GLY A 86 25.92 -8.85 3.65
C GLY A 86 24.54 -9.21 3.08
N ALA A 87 24.50 -9.54 1.77
CA ALA A 87 23.27 -9.83 1.02
C ALA A 87 22.50 -11.11 1.47
N GLY A 88 22.70 -11.57 2.71
CA GLY A 88 22.20 -12.87 3.19
C GLY A 88 20.72 -12.96 3.50
N ARG A 89 19.95 -11.84 3.55
CA ARG A 89 18.49 -11.91 3.76
C ARG A 89 17.71 -11.67 2.47
N PRO A 90 16.51 -12.25 2.32
CA PRO A 90 15.63 -11.89 1.23
C PRO A 90 15.23 -10.41 1.23
N LEU A 91 14.96 -9.86 0.04
CA LEU A 91 14.38 -8.53 -0.12
C LEU A 91 12.90 -8.57 0.29
N ARG A 92 12.51 -7.81 1.33
CA ARG A 92 11.12 -7.75 1.77
C ARG A 92 10.35 -6.76 0.90
N VAL A 93 9.37 -7.29 0.17
CA VAL A 93 8.55 -6.50 -0.74
C VAL A 93 7.11 -6.51 -0.26
N ASP A 94 6.59 -5.32 0.06
CA ASP A 94 5.19 -5.14 0.43
C ASP A 94 4.29 -5.28 -0.80
N VAL A 95 3.36 -6.24 -0.74
CA VAL A 95 2.49 -6.61 -1.85
C VAL A 95 1.03 -6.58 -1.38
N TRP A 96 0.17 -5.92 -2.14
CA TRP A 96 -1.26 -5.86 -1.84
C TRP A 96 -1.94 -7.19 -2.16
N GLY A 97 -2.17 -8.00 -1.14
CA GLY A 97 -2.68 -9.36 -1.30
C GLY A 97 -4.11 -9.49 -1.84
N HIS A 98 -4.90 -8.41 -1.79
CA HIS A 98 -6.28 -8.41 -2.28
C HIS A 98 -6.43 -7.96 -3.74
N LEU A 99 -5.36 -7.41 -4.32
CA LEU A 99 -5.30 -7.01 -5.72
C LEU A 99 -4.25 -7.87 -6.44
N TYR A 100 -4.54 -9.06 -6.78
CA TYR A 100 -3.67 -10.13 -7.27
C TYR A 100 -2.56 -9.76 -8.26
N ALA A 101 -2.70 -8.65 -8.96
CA ALA A 101 -1.74 -8.20 -9.96
C ALA A 101 -0.33 -7.94 -9.44
N PRO A 102 -0.11 -7.22 -8.31
CA PRO A 102 1.23 -6.99 -7.80
C PRO A 102 1.96 -8.29 -7.48
N MET A 103 1.29 -9.28 -6.88
CA MET A 103 1.91 -10.56 -6.57
C MET A 103 2.35 -11.30 -7.83
N ARG A 104 1.52 -11.34 -8.87
CA ARG A 104 1.89 -11.95 -10.16
C ARG A 104 2.96 -11.17 -10.89
N THR A 105 2.88 -9.85 -10.85
CA THR A 105 3.90 -8.96 -11.41
C THR A 105 5.25 -9.21 -10.75
N LEU A 106 5.27 -9.34 -9.42
CA LEU A 106 6.47 -9.70 -8.66
C LEU A 106 6.98 -11.10 -9.02
N ALA A 107 6.09 -12.10 -9.05
CA ALA A 107 6.47 -13.48 -9.38
C ALA A 107 7.15 -13.56 -10.75
N ARG A 108 6.60 -12.92 -11.78
CA ARG A 108 7.21 -12.89 -13.12
C ARG A 108 8.58 -12.22 -13.14
N ALA A 109 8.79 -11.15 -12.36
CA ALA A 109 10.09 -10.51 -12.26
C ALA A 109 11.11 -11.42 -11.54
N VAL A 110 10.69 -12.10 -10.47
CA VAL A 110 11.54 -13.06 -9.73
C VAL A 110 11.90 -14.26 -10.61
N ASP A 111 10.95 -14.81 -11.35
CA ASP A 111 11.21 -15.91 -12.30
C ASP A 111 12.21 -15.52 -13.40
N ALA A 112 12.25 -14.24 -13.78
CA ALA A 112 13.19 -13.70 -14.76
C ALA A 112 14.58 -13.41 -14.17
N ALA A 113 14.76 -13.47 -12.85
CA ALA A 113 16.00 -13.11 -12.17
C ALA A 113 16.49 -14.24 -11.23
N PRO A 114 17.14 -15.29 -11.76
CA PRO A 114 17.64 -16.40 -10.96
C PRO A 114 18.57 -15.93 -9.83
N GLY A 115 18.30 -16.42 -8.60
CA GLY A 115 19.06 -16.06 -7.41
C GLY A 115 18.56 -14.80 -6.68
N LEU A 116 17.52 -14.12 -7.19
CA LEU A 116 16.83 -13.07 -6.48
C LEU A 116 15.90 -13.66 -5.43
N GLU A 117 16.27 -13.50 -4.16
CA GLU A 117 15.45 -13.94 -3.03
C GLU A 117 14.57 -12.79 -2.54
N VAL A 118 13.25 -12.99 -2.58
CA VAL A 118 12.24 -12.02 -2.18
C VAL A 118 11.33 -12.64 -1.12
N GLU A 119 11.03 -11.88 -0.08
CA GLU A 119 10.03 -12.20 0.94
C GLU A 119 8.82 -11.26 0.77
N PRO A 120 7.66 -11.75 0.30
CA PRO A 120 6.46 -10.94 0.23
C PRO A 120 5.94 -10.58 1.62
N VAL A 121 5.67 -9.30 1.84
CA VAL A 121 5.04 -8.77 3.07
C VAL A 121 3.63 -8.28 2.72
N PRO A 122 2.60 -8.61 3.51
CA PRO A 122 1.22 -8.21 3.19
C PRO A 122 0.99 -6.72 3.42
N GLY A 123 0.73 -5.98 2.35
CA GLY A 123 0.28 -4.59 2.36
C GLY A 123 -1.22 -4.44 2.14
N ARG A 124 -1.75 -3.24 2.35
CA ARG A 124 -3.17 -2.93 2.20
C ARG A 124 -3.44 -1.80 1.21
N ASP A 125 -2.70 -0.71 1.31
CA ASP A 125 -2.87 0.52 0.56
C ASP A 125 -1.57 1.33 0.54
N LEU A 126 -1.48 2.35 -0.29
CA LEU A 126 -0.29 3.18 -0.41
C LEU A 126 0.15 3.81 0.93
N PRO A 127 -0.73 4.35 1.79
CA PRO A 127 -0.33 4.88 3.10
C PRO A 127 0.34 3.84 4.00
N SER A 128 -0.16 2.59 4.02
CA SER A 128 0.43 1.52 4.83
C SER A 128 1.79 1.09 4.29
N VAL A 129 1.94 0.99 2.97
CA VAL A 129 3.23 0.71 2.31
C VAL A 129 4.23 1.82 2.61
N ALA A 130 3.87 3.09 2.42
CA ALA A 130 4.73 4.22 2.72
C ALA A 130 5.20 4.21 4.19
N ALA A 131 4.28 3.96 5.12
CA ALA A 131 4.61 3.87 6.54
C ALA A 131 5.55 2.69 6.85
N ALA A 132 5.33 1.51 6.26
CA ALA A 132 6.19 0.33 6.43
C ALA A 132 7.61 0.57 5.88
N LEU A 133 7.72 1.18 4.70
CA LEU A 133 9.00 1.58 4.11
C LEU A 133 9.76 2.56 5.00
N LEU A 134 9.10 3.63 5.46
CA LEU A 134 9.72 4.64 6.32
C LEU A 134 10.15 4.08 7.68
N ARG A 135 9.43 3.07 8.21
CA ARG A 135 9.83 2.35 9.42
C ARG A 135 10.89 1.27 9.17
N GLY A 136 11.15 0.90 7.91
CA GLY A 136 12.07 -0.16 7.52
C GLY A 136 11.54 -1.57 7.81
N GLU A 137 10.23 -1.72 7.88
CA GLU A 137 9.54 -3.02 8.00
C GLU A 137 9.54 -3.77 6.66
N SER A 138 9.58 -3.03 5.54
CA SER A 138 9.82 -3.52 4.18
C SER A 138 10.95 -2.74 3.51
N ASP A 139 11.53 -3.31 2.45
CA ASP A 139 12.62 -2.71 1.69
C ASP A 139 12.12 -2.05 0.40
N ALA A 140 11.07 -2.62 -0.17
CA ALA A 140 10.33 -2.09 -1.30
C ALA A 140 8.83 -2.40 -1.14
N GLY A 141 7.98 -1.77 -1.92
CA GLY A 141 6.55 -2.06 -1.89
C GLY A 141 5.83 -1.55 -3.13
N PHE A 142 4.71 -2.19 -3.45
CA PHE A 142 3.87 -1.77 -4.56
C PHE A 142 2.88 -0.70 -4.17
N GLY A 143 2.61 0.22 -5.09
CA GLY A 143 1.56 1.20 -4.97
C GLY A 143 1.30 1.96 -6.27
N ARG A 144 0.11 2.55 -6.39
CA ARG A 144 -0.13 3.60 -7.36
C ARG A 144 0.22 4.94 -6.70
N VAL A 145 1.23 5.61 -7.23
CA VAL A 145 1.75 6.84 -6.62
C VAL A 145 0.80 8.01 -6.85
N HIS A 146 0.40 8.64 -5.78
CA HIS A 146 -0.35 9.89 -5.76
C HIS A 146 0.01 10.64 -4.48
N ALA A 147 -0.25 11.94 -4.44
CA ALA A 147 0.03 12.75 -3.25
C ALA A 147 -0.68 12.18 -2.01
N LEU A 148 0.09 11.90 -0.98
CA LEU A 148 -0.45 11.48 0.31
C LEU A 148 -0.71 12.69 1.21
N PRO A 149 -1.74 12.63 2.09
CA PRO A 149 -1.95 13.65 3.10
C PRO A 149 -0.69 13.87 3.95
N ASP A 150 -0.47 15.11 4.37
CA ASP A 150 0.64 15.52 5.26
C ASP A 150 2.06 15.19 4.74
N GLY A 151 2.22 14.94 3.42
CA GLY A 151 3.51 14.59 2.85
C GLY A 151 4.06 13.25 3.36
N ALA A 152 3.20 12.30 3.65
CA ALA A 152 3.56 10.98 4.19
C ALA A 152 4.42 10.14 3.23
N ASP A 153 4.59 10.57 1.98
CA ASP A 153 5.47 10.03 0.96
C ASP A 153 6.86 10.70 0.91
N ALA A 154 7.09 11.72 1.75
CA ALA A 154 8.39 12.40 1.82
C ALA A 154 9.51 11.42 2.24
N GLY A 155 10.58 11.36 1.45
CA GLY A 155 11.69 10.41 1.66
C GLY A 155 11.52 9.07 0.96
N LEU A 156 10.47 8.90 0.14
CA LEU A 156 10.33 7.79 -0.77
C LEU A 156 10.69 8.18 -2.20
N THR A 157 11.15 7.20 -2.96
CA THR A 157 11.27 7.27 -4.41
C THR A 157 10.53 6.09 -5.02
N HIS A 158 10.24 6.15 -6.31
CA HIS A 158 9.48 5.11 -6.98
C HIS A 158 9.91 4.97 -8.44
N ARG A 159 9.56 3.83 -9.02
CA ARG A 159 9.64 3.55 -10.45
C ARG A 159 8.35 2.88 -10.91
N LEU A 160 7.77 3.38 -11.98
CA LEU A 160 6.67 2.71 -12.66
C LEU A 160 7.16 1.37 -13.22
N VAL A 161 6.44 0.29 -12.91
CA VAL A 161 6.83 -1.08 -13.31
C VAL A 161 5.79 -1.74 -14.20
N ARG A 162 4.52 -1.33 -14.13
CA ARG A 162 3.46 -1.89 -14.96
C ARG A 162 2.28 -0.94 -15.12
N LEU A 163 1.77 -0.85 -16.33
CA LEU A 163 0.42 -0.35 -16.65
C LEU A 163 -0.49 -1.56 -16.80
N GLU A 164 -1.49 -1.68 -15.95
CA GLU A 164 -2.38 -2.82 -15.90
C GLU A 164 -3.76 -2.44 -16.45
N PRO A 165 -4.23 -3.06 -17.56
CA PRO A 165 -5.60 -2.87 -18.01
C PRO A 165 -6.60 -3.34 -16.97
N VAL A 166 -7.71 -2.62 -16.84
CA VAL A 166 -8.80 -2.99 -15.94
C VAL A 166 -10.07 -3.20 -16.73
N ASP A 167 -10.82 -4.23 -16.33
CA ASP A 167 -12.10 -4.62 -16.89
C ASP A 167 -13.25 -4.27 -15.95
N ALA A 168 -14.46 -4.17 -16.48
CA ALA A 168 -15.66 -4.06 -15.69
C ALA A 168 -16.09 -5.42 -15.14
N LEU A 169 -16.20 -5.55 -13.82
CA LEU A 169 -16.84 -6.66 -13.15
C LEU A 169 -18.33 -6.34 -12.96
N LEU A 170 -19.20 -7.19 -13.50
CA LEU A 170 -20.64 -7.00 -13.54
C LEU A 170 -21.35 -8.25 -12.99
N SER A 171 -22.58 -8.09 -12.45
CA SER A 171 -23.52 -9.21 -12.33
C SER A 171 -23.83 -9.76 -13.72
N ALA A 172 -24.05 -11.06 -13.85
CA ALA A 172 -24.51 -11.67 -15.11
C ALA A 172 -25.90 -11.13 -15.56
N ASP A 173 -26.67 -10.61 -14.61
CA ASP A 173 -27.99 -9.99 -14.85
C ASP A 173 -27.89 -8.48 -15.14
N HIS A 174 -26.71 -7.90 -15.15
CA HIS A 174 -26.52 -6.48 -15.49
C HIS A 174 -26.86 -6.25 -16.97
N PRO A 175 -27.55 -5.13 -17.33
CA PRO A 175 -27.97 -4.85 -18.72
C PRO A 175 -26.82 -4.87 -19.74
N LEU A 176 -25.60 -4.58 -19.29
CA LEU A 176 -24.39 -4.55 -20.13
C LEU A 176 -23.57 -5.87 -20.09
N ALA A 177 -23.97 -6.86 -19.31
CA ALA A 177 -23.19 -8.09 -19.14
C ALA A 177 -23.06 -8.93 -20.43
N GLY A 178 -23.97 -8.77 -21.39
CA GLY A 178 -23.94 -9.47 -22.68
C GLY A 178 -23.00 -8.86 -23.72
N ARG A 179 -22.30 -7.76 -23.40
CA ARG A 179 -21.38 -7.09 -24.34
C ARG A 179 -20.03 -7.80 -24.39
N ASP A 180 -19.38 -7.79 -25.55
CA ASP A 180 -18.01 -8.28 -25.69
C ASP A 180 -16.96 -7.27 -25.20
N THR A 181 -17.27 -5.98 -25.35
CA THR A 181 -16.48 -4.87 -24.86
C THR A 181 -17.39 -3.70 -24.48
N LEU A 182 -16.94 -2.84 -23.57
CA LEU A 182 -17.65 -1.62 -23.15
C LEU A 182 -16.73 -0.41 -23.26
N SER A 183 -17.27 0.71 -23.70
CA SER A 183 -16.65 1.99 -23.41
C SER A 183 -16.92 2.37 -21.96
N PRO A 184 -15.95 2.92 -21.22
CA PRO A 184 -16.19 3.41 -19.85
C PRO A 184 -17.38 4.37 -19.73
N ALA A 185 -17.69 5.11 -20.78
CA ALA A 185 -18.82 6.02 -20.81
C ALA A 185 -20.21 5.32 -20.83
N GLU A 186 -20.29 4.08 -21.28
CA GLU A 186 -21.54 3.30 -21.24
C GLU A 186 -21.96 2.93 -19.81
N LEU A 187 -21.01 2.97 -18.86
CA LEU A 187 -21.24 2.67 -17.43
C LEU A 187 -21.87 3.85 -16.64
N ARG A 188 -22.16 4.99 -17.28
CA ARG A 188 -22.68 6.19 -16.58
C ARG A 188 -23.99 5.98 -15.84
N GLY A 189 -24.81 5.07 -16.33
CA GLY A 189 -26.09 4.73 -15.68
C GLY A 189 -26.00 3.66 -14.60
N SER A 190 -24.79 3.19 -14.30
CA SER A 190 -24.56 2.14 -13.31
C SER A 190 -23.85 2.70 -12.06
N VAL A 191 -23.98 2.00 -10.95
CA VAL A 191 -23.38 2.37 -9.67
C VAL A 191 -21.97 1.80 -9.57
N LEU A 192 -20.94 2.62 -9.40
CA LEU A 192 -19.57 2.15 -9.17
C LEU A 192 -19.41 1.70 -7.72
N ARG A 193 -19.20 0.40 -7.52
CA ARG A 193 -18.96 -0.20 -6.21
C ARG A 193 -17.46 -0.28 -5.91
N TYR A 194 -17.08 0.24 -4.74
CA TYR A 194 -15.70 0.25 -4.25
C TYR A 194 -15.48 -0.92 -3.27
N PRO A 195 -14.34 -1.63 -3.33
CA PRO A 195 -14.00 -2.66 -2.35
C PRO A 195 -13.57 -2.10 -0.98
N ALA A 196 -13.71 -0.79 -0.77
CA ALA A 196 -13.39 -0.07 0.44
C ALA A 196 -14.26 1.18 0.55
N ALA A 197 -14.01 2.07 1.52
CA ALA A 197 -14.61 3.40 1.56
C ALA A 197 -14.22 4.20 0.31
N VAL A 198 -15.17 5.00 -0.22
CA VAL A 198 -15.04 5.71 -1.52
C VAL A 198 -13.81 6.64 -1.56
N ASP A 199 -13.46 7.26 -0.44
CA ASP A 199 -12.34 8.19 -0.31
C ASP A 199 -10.95 7.52 -0.29
N ARG A 200 -10.90 6.20 -0.15
CA ARG A 200 -9.63 5.45 -0.05
C ARG A 200 -9.03 5.01 -1.39
N LEU A 201 -9.80 5.05 -2.46
CA LEU A 201 -9.38 4.51 -3.75
C LEU A 201 -9.39 5.61 -4.82
N ASP A 202 -8.31 6.39 -4.84
CA ASP A 202 -8.13 7.54 -5.73
C ASP A 202 -8.33 7.20 -7.22
N PHE A 203 -7.85 6.04 -7.68
CA PHE A 203 -8.04 5.61 -9.08
C PHE A 203 -9.52 5.51 -9.47
N LEU A 204 -10.34 4.84 -8.64
CA LEU A 204 -11.78 4.69 -8.92
C LEU A 204 -12.50 6.04 -8.87
N THR A 205 -12.08 6.93 -7.99
CA THR A 205 -12.63 8.29 -7.88
C THR A 205 -12.31 9.10 -9.14
N ARG A 206 -11.09 9.03 -9.66
CA ARG A 206 -10.70 9.69 -10.91
C ARG A 206 -11.38 9.09 -12.12
N PHE A 207 -11.51 7.76 -12.16
CA PHE A 207 -12.26 7.06 -13.19
C PHE A 207 -13.72 7.54 -13.24
N ALA A 208 -14.39 7.56 -12.09
CA ALA A 208 -15.76 8.03 -11.99
C ALA A 208 -15.92 9.49 -12.48
N ALA A 209 -15.02 10.38 -12.05
CA ALA A 209 -15.01 11.78 -12.48
C ALA A 209 -14.78 11.93 -13.99
N ARG A 210 -13.81 11.19 -14.54
CA ARG A 210 -13.45 11.26 -15.96
C ARG A 210 -14.57 10.80 -16.89
N PHE A 211 -15.28 9.73 -16.50
CA PHE A 211 -16.31 9.14 -17.35
C PHE A 211 -17.74 9.49 -16.96
N GLY A 212 -17.91 10.38 -15.99
CA GLY A 212 -19.22 10.92 -15.61
C GLY A 212 -20.10 9.94 -14.85
N ILE A 213 -19.50 9.07 -14.02
CA ILE A 213 -20.23 8.13 -13.17
C ILE A 213 -20.57 8.84 -11.85
N ALA A 214 -21.84 9.16 -11.67
CA ALA A 214 -22.32 9.91 -10.52
C ALA A 214 -22.50 9.04 -9.28
N ASP A 215 -23.09 7.86 -9.46
CA ASP A 215 -23.48 6.98 -8.37
C ASP A 215 -22.31 6.07 -7.93
N ARG A 216 -21.96 6.17 -6.65
CA ARG A 216 -20.81 5.47 -6.07
C ARG A 216 -21.17 4.94 -4.70
N VAL A 217 -20.77 3.70 -4.41
CA VAL A 217 -21.03 3.05 -3.12
C VAL A 217 -19.77 2.35 -2.62
N GLY A 218 -19.38 2.62 -1.38
CA GLY A 218 -18.31 1.93 -0.69
C GLY A 218 -18.77 0.63 -0.07
N SER A 219 -17.84 -0.32 0.09
CA SER A 219 -18.07 -1.59 0.76
C SER A 219 -17.14 -1.77 1.96
N THR A 220 -17.56 -2.60 2.91
CA THR A 220 -16.63 -3.10 3.94
C THR A 220 -15.72 -4.14 3.31
N ASN A 221 -14.40 -3.97 3.46
CA ASN A 221 -13.43 -4.92 2.92
C ASN A 221 -13.40 -6.20 3.77
N LEU A 222 -14.16 -7.20 3.38
CA LEU A 222 -14.20 -8.54 3.96
C LEU A 222 -13.57 -9.59 3.02
N GLY A 223 -12.71 -9.15 2.10
CA GLY A 223 -12.03 -9.99 1.13
C GLY A 223 -12.72 -10.04 -0.24
N LEU A 224 -11.97 -10.57 -1.21
CA LEU A 224 -12.37 -10.55 -2.63
C LEU A 224 -13.67 -11.33 -2.87
N GLU A 225 -13.81 -12.50 -2.26
CA GLU A 225 -15.00 -13.35 -2.45
C GLU A 225 -16.29 -12.64 -2.05
N HIS A 226 -16.26 -12.02 -0.86
CA HIS A 226 -17.39 -11.23 -0.37
C HIS A 226 -17.70 -10.06 -1.30
N PHE A 227 -16.67 -9.38 -1.79
CA PHE A 227 -16.83 -8.26 -2.71
C PHE A 227 -17.44 -8.70 -4.05
N VAL A 228 -16.98 -9.80 -4.62
CA VAL A 228 -17.55 -10.40 -5.84
C VAL A 228 -19.00 -10.78 -5.64
N ASP A 229 -19.37 -11.35 -4.47
CA ASP A 229 -20.76 -11.67 -4.15
C ASP A 229 -21.65 -10.43 -4.06
N GLN A 230 -21.13 -9.31 -3.55
CA GLN A 230 -21.88 -8.04 -3.56
C GLN A 230 -22.16 -7.53 -4.97
N VAL A 231 -21.22 -7.66 -5.90
CA VAL A 231 -21.44 -7.31 -7.32
C VAL A 231 -22.41 -8.29 -7.95
N ARG A 232 -22.28 -9.57 -7.69
CA ARG A 232 -23.15 -10.63 -8.21
C ARG A 232 -24.63 -10.41 -7.88
N THR A 233 -24.92 -9.94 -6.66
CA THR A 233 -26.31 -9.80 -6.16
C THR A 233 -26.94 -8.45 -6.49
N ASP A 234 -26.22 -7.53 -7.09
CA ASP A 234 -26.71 -6.19 -7.43
C ASP A 234 -26.51 -5.91 -8.94
N PRO A 235 -27.54 -6.15 -9.78
CA PRO A 235 -27.44 -5.96 -11.23
C PRO A 235 -27.37 -4.48 -11.67
N THR A 236 -27.43 -3.53 -10.74
CA THR A 236 -27.29 -2.11 -11.04
C THR A 236 -25.86 -1.62 -10.90
N CYS A 237 -24.99 -2.40 -10.26
CA CYS A 237 -23.63 -1.97 -9.98
C CYS A 237 -22.57 -2.68 -10.84
N PHE A 238 -21.41 -2.03 -10.91
CA PHE A 238 -20.18 -2.58 -11.46
C PHE A 238 -18.99 -2.24 -10.57
N SER A 239 -17.88 -2.92 -10.78
CA SER A 239 -16.59 -2.52 -10.24
C SER A 239 -15.50 -2.68 -11.30
N LEU A 240 -14.28 -2.22 -10.98
CA LEU A 240 -13.11 -2.42 -11.82
C LEU A 240 -12.21 -3.48 -11.21
N VAL A 241 -11.75 -4.39 -12.04
CA VAL A 241 -10.84 -5.49 -11.69
C VAL A 241 -9.69 -5.57 -12.68
N PRO A 242 -8.52 -6.09 -12.31
CA PRO A 242 -7.45 -6.34 -13.26
C PRO A 242 -7.91 -7.25 -14.41
N ALA A 243 -7.62 -6.88 -15.65
CA ALA A 243 -8.05 -7.61 -16.84
C ALA A 243 -7.50 -9.06 -16.87
N ASP A 244 -6.29 -9.28 -16.36
CA ASP A 244 -5.66 -10.59 -16.24
C ASP A 244 -5.71 -11.15 -14.80
N GLY A 245 -6.57 -10.57 -13.92
CA GLY A 245 -6.78 -11.00 -12.55
C GLY A 245 -7.50 -12.35 -12.46
N PRO A 246 -7.01 -13.33 -11.66
CA PRO A 246 -7.79 -14.51 -11.36
C PRO A 246 -8.93 -14.08 -10.44
N LEU A 247 -10.10 -13.89 -11.02
CA LEU A 247 -11.32 -13.81 -10.23
C LEU A 247 -11.71 -15.23 -9.77
N PRO A 248 -12.32 -15.37 -8.59
CA PRO A 248 -12.95 -16.62 -8.22
C PRO A 248 -13.90 -17.04 -9.34
N ASP A 249 -13.82 -18.31 -9.79
CA ASP A 249 -14.79 -18.86 -10.73
C ASP A 249 -16.15 -18.94 -10.02
N ARG A 250 -16.95 -17.90 -10.18
CA ARG A 250 -18.27 -17.78 -9.58
C ARG A 250 -19.32 -17.59 -10.65
N PRO A 251 -20.27 -18.54 -10.78
CA PRO A 251 -21.41 -18.35 -11.64
C PRO A 251 -22.20 -17.10 -11.21
N GLY A 252 -22.67 -16.32 -12.16
CA GLY A 252 -23.46 -15.13 -11.93
C GLY A 252 -22.68 -13.80 -11.88
N VAL A 253 -21.37 -13.81 -12.21
CA VAL A 253 -20.60 -12.59 -12.52
C VAL A 253 -19.93 -12.71 -13.87
N ARG A 254 -19.65 -11.58 -14.50
CA ARG A 254 -18.89 -11.47 -15.75
C ARG A 254 -17.89 -10.33 -15.66
N THR A 255 -16.73 -10.53 -16.26
CA THR A 255 -15.80 -9.45 -16.60
C THR A 255 -16.01 -9.10 -18.06
N VAL A 256 -16.10 -7.80 -18.34
CA VAL A 256 -16.22 -7.26 -19.69
C VAL A 256 -15.07 -6.29 -19.92
N PRO A 257 -14.25 -6.51 -20.97
CA PRO A 257 -13.15 -5.62 -21.30
C PRO A 257 -13.61 -4.17 -21.52
N LEU A 258 -12.82 -3.21 -21.00
CA LEU A 258 -13.04 -1.79 -21.25
C LEU A 258 -12.14 -1.30 -22.36
N ALA A 259 -12.73 -0.67 -23.38
CA ALA A 259 -12.03 -0.12 -24.53
C ALA A 259 -12.65 1.19 -25.01
N GLY A 260 -11.84 2.05 -25.65
CA GLY A 260 -12.26 3.32 -26.20
C GLY A 260 -12.63 4.40 -25.16
N PRO A 261 -11.75 4.77 -24.23
CA PRO A 261 -10.38 4.30 -24.02
C PRO A 261 -10.28 3.12 -23.06
N THR A 262 -9.15 2.38 -23.10
CA THR A 262 -8.80 1.34 -22.12
C THR A 262 -8.25 1.99 -20.86
N PRO A 263 -8.88 1.84 -19.69
CA PRO A 263 -8.32 2.36 -18.46
C PRO A 263 -7.16 1.51 -17.97
N LEU A 264 -6.08 2.17 -17.57
CA LEU A 264 -4.86 1.51 -17.08
C LEU A 264 -4.59 1.89 -15.63
N TYR A 265 -4.25 0.91 -14.79
CA TYR A 265 -3.80 1.12 -13.43
C TYR A 265 -2.27 1.13 -13.38
N ALA A 266 -1.68 2.23 -12.92
CA ALA A 266 -0.24 2.43 -12.88
C ALA A 266 0.38 1.83 -11.61
N TRP A 267 1.05 0.69 -11.72
CA TRP A 267 1.78 0.09 -10.62
C TRP A 267 3.22 0.59 -10.59
N SER A 268 3.60 1.18 -9.46
CA SER A 268 4.98 1.56 -9.15
C SER A 268 5.54 0.68 -8.05
N LEU A 269 6.84 0.42 -8.09
CA LEU A 269 7.61 -0.04 -6.96
C LEU A 269 8.16 1.18 -6.23
N LEU A 270 7.96 1.24 -4.91
CA LEU A 270 8.42 2.32 -4.04
C LEU A 270 9.51 1.79 -3.11
N TRP A 271 10.46 2.66 -2.74
CA TRP A 271 11.49 2.39 -1.72
C TRP A 271 11.97 3.70 -1.11
N ARG A 272 12.79 3.62 -0.06
CA ARG A 272 13.34 4.81 0.61
C ARG A 272 14.40 5.49 -0.24
N ALA A 273 14.36 6.82 -0.30
CA ALA A 273 15.29 7.69 -1.03
C ALA A 273 16.47 8.20 -0.18
N ASP A 274 16.65 7.70 1.04
CA ASP A 274 17.58 8.28 2.02
C ASP A 274 19.03 8.30 1.55
N ALA A 275 19.62 9.49 1.59
CA ALA A 275 21.03 9.75 1.28
C ALA A 275 22.04 9.18 2.30
N GLY A 276 21.61 8.45 3.30
CA GLY A 276 22.44 7.92 4.38
C GLY A 276 22.37 6.42 4.63
N THR A 277 21.59 5.70 3.83
CA THR A 277 21.45 4.25 3.97
C THR A 277 21.52 3.64 2.57
N ASP A 278 22.48 2.78 2.32
CA ASP A 278 22.52 2.03 1.06
C ASP A 278 21.23 1.21 0.91
N PRO A 279 20.59 1.28 -0.26
CA PRO A 279 19.41 0.46 -0.54
C PRO A 279 19.79 -1.03 -0.42
N HIS A 280 18.79 -1.88 -0.16
CA HIS A 280 19.04 -3.32 -0.08
C HIS A 280 19.73 -3.80 -1.37
N PRO A 281 20.85 -4.58 -1.29
CA PRO A 281 21.64 -4.95 -2.47
C PRO A 281 20.86 -5.63 -3.60
N ARG A 282 19.78 -6.36 -3.25
CA ARG A 282 18.90 -7.02 -4.22
C ARG A 282 17.85 -6.11 -4.83
N LEU A 283 17.72 -4.86 -4.38
CA LEU A 283 16.73 -3.93 -4.94
C LEU A 283 17.03 -3.57 -6.39
N GLU A 284 18.30 -3.30 -6.70
CA GLU A 284 18.72 -3.01 -8.07
C GLU A 284 18.44 -4.20 -8.98
N GLN A 285 18.76 -5.42 -8.54
CA GLN A 285 18.45 -6.65 -9.27
C GLN A 285 16.95 -6.81 -9.52
N LEU A 286 16.10 -6.50 -8.54
CA LEU A 286 14.65 -6.50 -8.73
C LEU A 286 14.19 -5.45 -9.74
N LEU A 287 14.75 -4.24 -9.71
CA LEU A 287 14.42 -3.17 -10.63
C LEU A 287 14.84 -3.49 -12.08
N GLU A 288 15.99 -4.16 -12.26
CA GLU A 288 16.44 -4.67 -13.55
C GLU A 288 15.54 -5.78 -14.08
N ALA A 289 15.13 -6.70 -13.18
CA ALA A 289 14.20 -7.76 -13.52
C ALA A 289 12.85 -7.21 -14.01
N PHE A 290 12.32 -6.18 -13.32
CA PHE A 290 11.13 -5.47 -13.79
C PHE A 290 11.32 -4.78 -15.14
N THR A 291 12.47 -4.16 -15.36
CA THR A 291 12.77 -3.49 -16.65
C THR A 291 12.78 -4.50 -17.79
N THR A 292 13.43 -5.64 -17.58
CA THR A 292 13.51 -6.73 -18.55
C THR A 292 12.13 -7.33 -18.84
N GLU A 293 11.38 -7.63 -17.79
CA GLU A 293 10.05 -8.23 -17.94
C GLU A 293 9.04 -7.24 -18.55
N ALA A 294 9.13 -5.96 -18.17
CA ALA A 294 8.27 -4.92 -18.73
C ALA A 294 8.50 -4.75 -20.24
N ALA A 295 9.75 -4.80 -20.70
CA ALA A 295 10.08 -4.77 -22.11
C ALA A 295 9.57 -6.02 -22.86
N ARG A 296 9.77 -7.22 -22.29
CA ARG A 296 9.33 -8.49 -22.88
C ARG A 296 7.80 -8.58 -22.98
N SER A 297 7.10 -8.14 -21.95
CA SER A 297 5.64 -8.27 -21.80
C SER A 297 4.89 -7.00 -22.18
N ARG A 298 5.59 -5.98 -22.68
CA ARG A 298 5.01 -4.70 -23.10
C ARG A 298 4.22 -3.98 -22.01
N TRP A 299 4.64 -4.11 -20.76
CA TRP A 299 3.89 -3.63 -19.59
C TRP A 299 3.79 -2.12 -19.46
N LEU A 300 4.65 -1.38 -20.10
CA LEU A 300 4.69 0.08 -20.02
C LEU A 300 4.25 0.76 -21.34
N GLU A 301 3.66 -0.01 -22.27
CA GLU A 301 3.11 0.59 -23.46
C GLU A 301 1.87 1.41 -23.14
N TYR A 302 1.84 2.62 -23.67
CA TYR A 302 0.77 3.59 -23.50
C TYR A 302 0.56 4.36 -24.81
N ASP A 303 -0.69 4.42 -25.25
CA ASP A 303 -1.11 5.19 -26.38
C ASP A 303 -2.28 6.11 -25.98
N PRO A 304 -2.07 7.43 -25.83
CA PRO A 304 -3.11 8.35 -25.37
C PRO A 304 -4.34 8.42 -26.28
N ALA A 305 -4.25 7.91 -27.51
CA ALA A 305 -5.41 7.81 -28.41
C ALA A 305 -6.32 6.62 -28.09
N ARG A 306 -5.81 5.61 -27.39
CA ARG A 306 -6.53 4.35 -27.08
C ARG A 306 -6.68 4.06 -25.61
N ASP A 307 -5.81 4.62 -24.80
CA ASP A 307 -5.69 4.32 -23.38
C ASP A 307 -6.04 5.54 -22.53
N TRP A 308 -6.37 5.31 -21.28
CA TRP A 308 -6.58 6.36 -20.29
C TRP A 308 -5.79 6.07 -19.00
N LEU A 309 -5.08 7.08 -18.58
CA LEU A 309 -4.45 7.16 -17.26
C LEU A 309 -4.95 8.42 -16.53
N PRO A 310 -5.03 8.44 -15.21
CA PRO A 310 -5.09 9.69 -14.46
C PRO A 310 -3.89 10.60 -14.78
N ASP A 311 -4.10 11.91 -14.86
CA ASP A 311 -3.09 12.90 -15.26
C ASP A 311 -1.76 12.78 -14.50
N ALA A 312 -1.81 12.46 -13.20
CA ALA A 312 -0.62 12.27 -12.39
C ALA A 312 0.21 11.04 -12.80
N ASP A 313 -0.45 9.98 -13.29
CA ASP A 313 0.22 8.75 -13.73
C ASP A 313 0.79 8.94 -15.13
N GLU A 314 0.10 9.68 -16.00
CA GLU A 314 0.59 10.05 -17.34
C GLU A 314 1.88 10.89 -17.24
N ALA A 315 1.93 11.83 -16.29
CA ALA A 315 3.13 12.61 -16.01
C ALA A 315 4.33 11.74 -15.59
N ALA A 316 4.09 10.60 -14.95
CA ALA A 316 5.14 9.67 -14.50
C ALA A 316 5.71 8.80 -15.64
N LEU A 317 5.07 8.75 -16.81
CA LEU A 317 5.57 8.08 -18.01
C LEU A 317 6.71 8.86 -18.69
N THR A 318 6.74 10.18 -18.50
CA THR A 318 7.81 11.02 -19.03
C THR A 318 9.01 10.92 -18.09
N PRO A 319 10.16 10.34 -18.50
CA PRO A 319 11.33 10.29 -17.62
C PRO A 319 11.71 11.72 -17.23
N PRO A 320 12.03 12.00 -15.95
CA PRO A 320 12.50 13.30 -15.54
C PRO A 320 13.75 13.62 -16.36
N GLY A 321 13.69 14.73 -17.12
CA GLY A 321 14.85 15.24 -17.83
C GLY A 321 16.01 15.45 -16.84
N PRO A 322 17.28 15.32 -17.27
CA PRO A 322 18.42 15.49 -16.37
C PRO A 322 18.39 16.91 -15.79
N GLY A 323 17.94 17.06 -14.55
CA GLY A 323 17.91 18.34 -13.82
C GLY A 323 16.57 18.75 -13.19
N THR A 324 15.49 18.00 -13.37
CA THR A 324 14.19 18.39 -12.78
C THR A 324 14.06 17.82 -11.36
N ARG A 325 14.37 18.67 -10.39
CA ARG A 325 14.04 18.44 -8.97
C ARG A 325 12.51 18.41 -8.83
N ALA A 326 11.96 17.41 -8.15
CA ALA A 326 10.52 17.29 -7.91
C ALA A 326 9.91 18.64 -7.46
N PRO A 327 8.73 19.02 -7.96
CA PRO A 327 8.09 20.27 -7.60
C PRO A 327 7.85 20.29 -6.08
N ARG A 328 8.38 21.30 -5.40
CA ARG A 328 8.07 21.58 -4.00
C ARG A 328 6.59 21.95 -3.92
N SER A 329 5.85 21.24 -3.07
CA SER A 329 4.48 21.65 -2.74
C SER A 329 4.43 23.14 -2.37
N PRO A 330 3.43 23.89 -2.85
CA PRO A 330 3.28 25.29 -2.47
C PRO A 330 3.08 25.39 -0.95
N ALA A 331 3.78 26.32 -0.33
CA ALA A 331 3.66 26.61 1.09
C ALA A 331 2.20 27.04 1.41
N PRO A 332 1.66 26.64 2.57
CA PRO A 332 0.34 27.09 2.97
C PRO A 332 0.32 28.62 3.13
N PRO A 333 -0.79 29.28 2.83
CA PRO A 333 -0.90 30.74 2.95
C PRO A 333 -0.71 31.16 4.42
N PRO A 334 -0.12 32.34 4.67
CA PRO A 334 0.14 32.82 6.02
C PRO A 334 -1.19 33.01 6.77
N VAL A 335 -1.27 32.42 7.96
CA VAL A 335 -2.40 32.62 8.88
C VAL A 335 -2.41 34.09 9.28
N GLY A 336 -3.47 34.81 8.88
CA GLY A 336 -3.69 36.20 9.19
C GLY A 336 -3.70 36.42 10.71
N ARG A 337 -2.78 37.26 11.21
CA ARG A 337 -2.82 37.75 12.59
C ARG A 337 -4.09 38.59 12.76
N GLY A 338 -5.03 38.06 13.53
CA GLY A 338 -6.20 38.80 13.96
C GLY A 338 -5.76 40.08 14.70
N SER A 339 -6.16 41.24 14.16
CA SER A 339 -6.04 42.54 14.80
C SER A 339 -6.86 42.56 16.09
N ARG A 340 -6.19 42.69 17.22
CA ARG A 340 -6.85 43.06 18.48
C ARG A 340 -7.22 44.54 18.37
N THR A 341 -8.50 44.83 18.18
CA THR A 341 -9.09 46.14 18.45
C THR A 341 -9.25 46.28 19.95
N SER A 342 -8.48 47.16 20.52
CA SER A 342 -8.68 47.76 21.85
C SER A 342 -9.88 48.69 21.76
N ALA A 343 -10.92 48.43 22.50
CA ALA A 343 -11.95 49.42 22.85
C ALA A 343 -11.73 49.84 24.31
N GLY A 344 -11.67 51.15 24.52
CA GLY A 344 -11.58 51.80 25.82
C GLY A 344 -12.88 51.70 26.64
#